data_a20a63884ba9976bab85cb3c9d013ded
#
_entry.id   a20a63884ba9976bab85cb3c9d013ded
#
_cell.length_a   1.000
_cell.length_b   1.000
_cell.length_c   1.000
_cell.angle_alpha   90.00
_cell.angle_beta   90.00
_cell.angle_gamma   90.00
#
_symmetry.space_group_name_H-M   'P 1'
#
loop_
_entity.id
_entity.type
_entity.pdbx_description
1 polymer ?
#
loop_
_entity_poly.entity_id
_entity_poly.type
_entity_poly.pdbx_seq_one_letter_code
_entity_poly.pdbx_strand_id
1 'polypeptide(L)'
;MNNAKNTTLLPYLERLLDGEKVEWKTLGEVAEYVRQRVAVNQLCAQTYVGVDNLLPNRAGKQDSNYLPTEGNAIAYQPNDILIGNIRPYLKKIWKADNEGGASADVLVIRITNSLLTPGYLYHLLADDCFFSYDMQHAKGAKMPRGNKEKILDYVLPIPPLRVQARIVEILDKFTQLEAELEKELEAELEARKKQYAYYRDQLLNFLQCPP
;
A
#
# COMPACT_ATOMS: atom_id res chain seq x y z
N MET A 1 -27.15 1.64 -16.49
CA MET A 1 -26.70 2.23 -17.78
C MET A 1 -25.18 2.19 -17.75
N ASN A 2 -24.59 1.24 -18.48
CA ASN A 2 -23.15 0.99 -18.56
C ASN A 2 -22.49 2.12 -19.35
N ASN A 3 -21.79 3.01 -18.68
CA ASN A 3 -20.77 3.83 -19.33
C ASN A 3 -19.51 2.98 -19.47
N ALA A 4 -19.48 2.10 -20.46
CA ALA A 4 -18.22 1.55 -20.96
C ALA A 4 -17.46 2.74 -21.57
N LYS A 5 -16.60 3.37 -20.77
CA LYS A 5 -15.58 4.25 -21.30
C LYS A 5 -14.78 3.37 -22.27
N ASN A 6 -14.85 3.69 -23.55
CA ASN A 6 -13.94 3.19 -24.59
C ASN A 6 -12.54 3.69 -24.22
N THR A 7 -11.93 3.04 -23.25
CA THR A 7 -10.54 3.30 -22.90
C THR A 7 -9.72 2.52 -23.91
N THR A 8 -9.29 3.21 -24.96
CA THR A 8 -8.29 2.68 -25.88
C THR A 8 -7.10 2.23 -25.03
N LEU A 9 -6.84 0.92 -25.00
CA LEU A 9 -5.67 0.38 -24.32
C LEU A 9 -4.44 1.08 -24.87
N LEU A 10 -3.49 1.41 -23.99
CA LEU A 10 -2.21 1.94 -24.43
C LEU A 10 -1.60 0.92 -25.43
N PRO A 11 -1.03 1.37 -26.56
CA PRO A 11 -0.47 0.49 -27.58
C PRO A 11 0.57 -0.51 -27.01
N TYR A 12 1.16 -0.16 -25.88
CA TYR A 12 2.08 -1.03 -25.15
C TYR A 12 1.35 -2.21 -24.48
N LEU A 13 0.18 -1.97 -23.84
CA LEU A 13 -0.63 -3.03 -23.22
C LEU A 13 -1.21 -3.99 -24.28
N GLU A 14 -1.61 -3.48 -25.44
CA GLU A 14 -2.05 -4.31 -26.56
C GLU A 14 -0.95 -5.27 -27.02
N ARG A 15 0.29 -4.76 -27.13
CA ARG A 15 1.46 -5.60 -27.46
C ARG A 15 1.80 -6.61 -26.36
N LEU A 16 1.63 -6.24 -25.09
CA LEU A 16 1.86 -7.17 -23.99
C LEU A 16 0.84 -8.30 -23.96
N LEU A 17 -0.41 -7.99 -24.24
CA LEU A 17 -1.49 -8.97 -24.28
C LEU A 17 -1.36 -9.91 -25.48
N ASP A 18 -0.80 -9.44 -26.61
CA ASP A 18 -0.60 -10.23 -27.83
C ASP A 18 -1.86 -11.01 -28.26
N GLY A 19 -3.01 -10.35 -28.19
CA GLY A 19 -4.32 -10.92 -28.50
C GLY A 19 -4.92 -11.82 -27.40
N GLU A 20 -4.24 -12.05 -26.29
CA GLU A 20 -4.79 -12.79 -25.16
C GLU A 20 -5.88 -11.96 -24.44
N LYS A 21 -6.88 -12.67 -23.89
CA LYS A 21 -8.00 -12.05 -23.21
C LYS A 21 -7.67 -11.76 -21.74
N VAL A 22 -8.21 -10.65 -21.24
CA VAL A 22 -8.23 -10.32 -19.82
C VAL A 22 -9.52 -10.85 -19.22
N GLU A 23 -9.44 -11.72 -18.21
CA GLU A 23 -10.57 -12.14 -17.41
C GLU A 23 -10.88 -11.05 -16.37
N TRP A 24 -12.15 -10.90 -16.01
CA TRP A 24 -12.57 -9.99 -14.96
C TRP A 24 -13.21 -10.79 -13.84
N LYS A 25 -12.66 -10.67 -12.63
CA LYS A 25 -13.11 -11.40 -11.44
C LYS A 25 -13.23 -10.43 -10.26
N THR A 26 -14.13 -10.74 -9.35
CA THR A 26 -14.17 -10.02 -8.06
C THR A 26 -12.99 -10.45 -7.19
N LEU A 27 -12.56 -9.58 -6.29
CA LEU A 27 -11.49 -9.91 -5.33
C LEU A 27 -11.83 -11.18 -4.54
N GLY A 28 -13.11 -11.36 -4.15
CA GLY A 28 -13.58 -12.53 -3.40
C GLY A 28 -13.55 -13.85 -4.18
N GLU A 29 -13.46 -13.83 -5.55
CA GLU A 29 -13.28 -15.03 -6.36
C GLU A 29 -11.83 -15.52 -6.42
N VAL A 30 -10.87 -14.63 -6.10
CA VAL A 30 -9.43 -14.90 -6.26
C VAL A 30 -8.63 -14.78 -4.97
N ALA A 31 -9.22 -14.20 -3.93
CA ALA A 31 -8.59 -14.00 -2.64
C ALA A 31 -9.62 -13.99 -1.50
N GLU A 32 -9.17 -14.17 -0.27
CA GLU A 32 -10.01 -14.16 0.92
C GLU A 32 -9.36 -13.41 2.08
N TYR A 33 -10.17 -13.04 3.07
CA TYR A 33 -9.65 -12.54 4.35
C TYR A 33 -9.14 -13.70 5.20
N VAL A 34 -7.90 -13.56 5.68
CA VAL A 34 -7.32 -14.53 6.62
C VAL A 34 -8.08 -14.52 7.94
N ARG A 35 -8.50 -15.70 8.40
CA ARG A 35 -9.22 -15.90 9.68
C ARG A 35 -8.33 -16.53 10.75
N GLN A 36 -7.20 -17.10 10.37
CA GLN A 36 -6.25 -17.70 11.28
C GLN A 36 -5.76 -16.68 12.30
N ARG A 37 -5.56 -17.12 13.53
CA ARG A 37 -5.11 -16.28 14.64
C ARG A 37 -3.76 -16.76 15.17
N VAL A 38 -2.98 -15.80 15.65
CA VAL A 38 -1.72 -16.01 16.35
C VAL A 38 -1.78 -15.29 17.70
N ALA A 39 -1.26 -15.90 18.75
CA ALA A 39 -1.24 -15.27 20.06
C ALA A 39 -0.25 -14.11 20.08
N VAL A 40 -0.66 -12.98 20.65
CA VAL A 40 0.13 -11.74 20.64
C VAL A 40 1.46 -11.89 21.38
N ASN A 41 1.53 -12.74 22.38
CA ASN A 41 2.75 -13.03 23.14
C ASN A 41 3.85 -13.73 22.31
N GLN A 42 3.53 -14.20 21.10
CA GLN A 42 4.49 -14.78 20.14
C GLN A 42 5.03 -13.74 19.15
N LEU A 43 4.56 -12.52 19.24
CA LEU A 43 4.90 -11.44 18.31
C LEU A 43 5.90 -10.47 18.94
N CYS A 44 6.66 -9.81 18.08
CA CYS A 44 7.56 -8.73 18.46
C CYS A 44 7.24 -7.45 17.66
N ALA A 45 7.99 -6.38 17.90
CA ALA A 45 7.80 -5.11 17.22
C ALA A 45 7.83 -5.22 15.69
N GLN A 46 8.66 -6.11 15.16
CA GLN A 46 8.83 -6.33 13.73
C GLN A 46 7.71 -7.16 13.12
N THR A 47 7.05 -8.02 13.90
CA THR A 47 6.06 -8.98 13.42
C THR A 47 4.62 -8.62 13.78
N TYR A 48 4.40 -7.64 14.65
CA TYR A 48 3.06 -7.10 14.90
C TYR A 48 2.76 -5.91 14.01
N VAL A 49 1.58 -5.91 13.36
CA VAL A 49 1.12 -4.83 12.48
C VAL A 49 -0.22 -4.28 12.93
N GLY A 50 -0.21 -3.13 13.58
CA GLY A 50 -1.39 -2.29 13.80
C GLY A 50 -1.63 -1.35 12.61
N VAL A 51 -2.81 -0.70 12.57
CA VAL A 51 -3.11 0.31 11.54
C VAL A 51 -2.09 1.46 11.54
N ASP A 52 -1.54 1.81 12.71
CA ASP A 52 -0.58 2.91 12.83
C ASP A 52 0.82 2.52 12.33
N ASN A 53 1.10 1.22 12.21
CA ASN A 53 2.35 0.72 11.66
C ASN A 53 2.36 0.68 10.13
N LEU A 54 1.20 0.63 9.49
CA LEU A 54 1.07 0.85 8.06
C LEU A 54 1.20 2.34 7.76
N LEU A 55 2.20 2.68 6.95
CA LEU A 55 2.48 4.07 6.58
C LEU A 55 1.47 4.57 5.54
N PRO A 56 1.11 5.87 5.60
CA PRO A 56 0.22 6.46 4.60
C PRO A 56 0.87 6.48 3.21
N ASN A 57 0.04 6.73 2.20
CA ASN A 57 0.48 6.88 0.80
C ASN A 57 1.29 5.69 0.27
N ARG A 58 0.95 4.47 0.68
CA ARG A 58 1.61 3.22 0.21
C ARG A 58 3.10 3.08 0.61
N ALA A 59 3.53 3.85 1.61
CA ALA A 59 4.93 3.86 2.03
C ALA A 59 5.37 2.61 2.83
N GLY A 60 4.56 1.52 2.80
CA GLY A 60 4.88 0.26 3.44
C GLY A 60 4.56 0.21 4.93
N LYS A 61 5.41 -0.42 5.73
CA LYS A 61 5.24 -0.52 7.18
C LYS A 61 6.47 -0.06 7.94
N GLN A 62 6.26 0.33 9.18
CA GLN A 62 7.28 0.53 10.21
C GLN A 62 7.07 -0.43 11.38
N ASP A 63 8.11 -0.64 12.17
CA ASP A 63 8.04 -1.46 13.36
C ASP A 63 7.07 -0.87 14.39
N SER A 64 6.44 -1.74 15.17
CA SER A 64 5.44 -1.31 16.14
C SER A 64 6.10 -0.73 17.40
N ASN A 65 5.67 0.45 17.80
CA ASN A 65 6.04 1.05 19.09
C ASN A 65 5.15 0.55 20.24
N TYR A 66 4.11 -0.23 19.94
CA TYR A 66 3.17 -0.76 20.91
C TYR A 66 2.83 -2.22 20.58
N LEU A 67 2.99 -3.09 21.55
CA LEU A 67 2.55 -4.49 21.48
C LEU A 67 1.43 -4.70 22.50
N PRO A 68 0.27 -5.23 22.08
CA PRO A 68 -0.75 -5.68 23.02
C PRO A 68 -0.17 -6.76 23.94
N THR A 69 -0.51 -6.73 25.21
CA THR A 69 0.01 -7.69 26.21
C THR A 69 -0.74 -9.01 26.17
N GLU A 70 -2.00 -9.01 25.71
CA GLU A 70 -2.90 -10.16 25.70
C GLU A 70 -3.77 -10.18 24.44
N GLY A 71 -4.28 -11.36 24.10
CA GLY A 71 -5.22 -11.55 23.00
C GLY A 71 -4.61 -12.23 21.78
N ASN A 72 -5.37 -12.18 20.68
CA ASN A 72 -4.98 -12.80 19.41
C ASN A 72 -4.99 -11.76 18.27
N ALA A 73 -3.98 -11.82 17.43
CA ALA A 73 -3.88 -11.09 16.18
C ALA A 73 -4.31 -11.97 14.99
N ILE A 74 -4.61 -11.36 13.84
CA ILE A 74 -4.85 -12.07 12.58
C ILE A 74 -3.49 -12.50 12.03
N ALA A 75 -3.25 -13.80 11.84
CA ALA A 75 -1.98 -14.29 11.32
C ALA A 75 -1.80 -13.86 9.86
N TYR A 76 -0.60 -13.39 9.51
CA TYR A 76 -0.22 -13.14 8.13
C TYR A 76 1.09 -13.87 7.81
N GLN A 77 1.31 -14.11 6.53
CA GLN A 77 2.51 -14.76 6.00
C GLN A 77 3.06 -13.98 4.80
N PRO A 78 4.30 -14.27 4.34
CA PRO A 78 4.85 -13.63 3.16
C PRO A 78 3.90 -13.71 1.97
N ASN A 79 3.79 -12.60 1.24
CA ASN A 79 2.90 -12.37 0.10
C ASN A 79 1.41 -12.12 0.43
N ASP A 80 0.99 -12.14 1.69
CA ASP A 80 -0.32 -11.58 2.05
C ASP A 80 -0.32 -10.06 1.84
N ILE A 81 -1.48 -9.49 1.48
CA ILE A 81 -1.65 -8.04 1.34
C ILE A 81 -2.38 -7.52 2.58
N LEU A 82 -1.74 -6.60 3.28
CA LEU A 82 -2.28 -5.95 4.47
C LEU A 82 -2.80 -4.55 4.14
N ILE A 83 -4.06 -4.27 4.47
CA ILE A 83 -4.69 -2.96 4.22
C ILE A 83 -5.23 -2.40 5.53
N GLY A 84 -4.92 -1.14 5.81
CA GLY A 84 -5.49 -0.42 6.94
C GLY A 84 -6.97 -0.11 6.71
N ASN A 85 -7.86 -0.72 7.51
CA ASN A 85 -9.31 -0.58 7.34
C ASN A 85 -9.88 0.74 7.91
N ILE A 86 -9.08 1.50 8.68
CA ILE A 86 -9.46 2.79 9.23
C ILE A 86 -8.90 3.91 8.36
N ARG A 87 -9.76 4.87 7.98
CA ARG A 87 -9.41 6.02 7.13
C ARG A 87 -8.78 5.56 5.80
N PRO A 88 -9.53 4.86 4.94
CA PRO A 88 -8.99 4.33 3.68
C PRO A 88 -8.31 5.39 2.79
N TYR A 89 -8.72 6.67 2.91
CA TYR A 89 -8.09 7.78 2.20
C TYR A 89 -6.60 7.98 2.54
N LEU A 90 -6.10 7.38 3.63
CA LEU A 90 -4.66 7.37 3.94
C LEU A 90 -3.88 6.37 3.08
N LYS A 91 -4.55 5.51 2.31
CA LYS A 91 -3.96 4.56 1.37
C LYS A 91 -2.85 3.69 2.00
N LYS A 92 -3.16 3.15 3.19
CA LYS A 92 -2.26 2.32 3.98
C LYS A 92 -2.32 0.89 3.48
N ILE A 93 -1.27 0.43 2.81
CA ILE A 93 -1.15 -0.91 2.24
C ILE A 93 0.29 -1.40 2.29
N TRP A 94 0.46 -2.70 2.52
CA TRP A 94 1.76 -3.37 2.52
C TRP A 94 1.62 -4.81 2.05
N LYS A 95 2.55 -5.26 1.21
CA LYS A 95 2.71 -6.67 0.85
C LYS A 95 3.70 -7.28 1.85
N ALA A 96 3.26 -8.28 2.60
CA ALA A 96 4.08 -8.89 3.63
C ALA A 96 5.33 -9.57 3.05
N ASP A 97 6.47 -9.29 3.65
CA ASP A 97 7.77 -9.91 3.37
C ASP A 97 8.19 -10.92 4.46
N ASN A 98 7.48 -10.93 5.58
CA ASN A 98 7.67 -11.84 6.70
C ASN A 98 6.32 -12.40 7.18
N GLU A 99 6.36 -13.22 8.23
CA GLU A 99 5.17 -13.72 8.94
C GLU A 99 4.96 -12.98 10.26
N GLY A 100 3.71 -12.94 10.72
CA GLY A 100 3.40 -12.29 11.98
C GLY A 100 1.90 -12.20 12.26
N GLY A 101 1.49 -11.14 12.97
CA GLY A 101 0.11 -10.91 13.37
C GLY A 101 -0.34 -9.46 13.17
N ALA A 102 -1.52 -9.30 12.61
CA ALA A 102 -2.14 -8.01 12.34
C ALA A 102 -3.30 -7.73 13.30
N SER A 103 -3.48 -6.46 13.66
CA SER A 103 -4.63 -6.02 14.47
C SER A 103 -5.96 -6.24 13.74
N ALA A 104 -7.08 -6.21 14.46
CA ALA A 104 -8.41 -6.40 13.89
C ALA A 104 -8.83 -5.29 12.89
N ASP A 105 -8.18 -4.13 12.96
CA ASP A 105 -8.40 -3.00 12.05
C ASP A 105 -7.48 -3.02 10.82
N VAL A 106 -6.69 -4.07 10.66
CA VAL A 106 -5.92 -4.38 9.44
C VAL A 106 -6.56 -5.56 8.74
N LEU A 107 -6.88 -5.41 7.47
CA LEU A 107 -7.39 -6.48 6.61
C LEU A 107 -6.20 -7.26 6.07
N VAL A 108 -6.17 -8.56 6.31
CA VAL A 108 -5.17 -9.46 5.74
C VAL A 108 -5.82 -10.25 4.61
N ILE A 109 -5.37 -10.01 3.38
CA ILE A 109 -5.91 -10.60 2.16
C ILE A 109 -4.91 -11.61 1.62
N ARG A 110 -5.37 -12.85 1.43
CA ARG A 110 -4.57 -13.96 0.91
C ARG A 110 -5.15 -14.44 -0.41
N ILE A 111 -4.28 -14.63 -1.39
CA ILE A 111 -4.66 -15.19 -2.69
C ILE A 111 -5.01 -16.68 -2.51
N THR A 112 -6.14 -17.09 -3.10
CA THR A 112 -6.62 -18.46 -3.11
C THR A 112 -6.58 -19.10 -4.51
N ASN A 113 -6.28 -18.29 -5.54
CA ASN A 113 -6.35 -18.71 -6.93
C ASN A 113 -5.00 -18.50 -7.64
N SER A 114 -4.48 -19.52 -8.30
CA SER A 114 -3.20 -19.49 -9.02
C SER A 114 -3.17 -18.59 -10.27
N LEU A 115 -4.30 -18.04 -10.68
CA LEU A 115 -4.38 -17.09 -11.80
C LEU A 115 -3.85 -15.68 -11.44
N LEU A 116 -3.59 -15.42 -10.17
CA LEU A 116 -3.22 -14.10 -9.67
C LEU A 116 -1.91 -14.18 -8.89
N THR A 117 -0.99 -13.25 -9.18
CA THR A 117 0.27 -13.15 -8.44
C THR A 117 0.20 -12.10 -7.33
N PRO A 118 0.91 -12.29 -6.19
CA PRO A 118 0.88 -11.34 -5.07
C PRO A 118 1.35 -9.93 -5.43
N GLY A 119 2.39 -9.80 -6.24
CA GLY A 119 2.89 -8.50 -6.70
C GLY A 119 1.84 -7.77 -7.55
N TYR A 120 1.16 -8.48 -8.45
CA TYR A 120 0.13 -7.89 -9.29
C TYR A 120 -1.09 -7.48 -8.47
N LEU A 121 -1.56 -8.32 -7.54
CA LEU A 121 -2.65 -7.96 -6.63
C LEU A 121 -2.29 -6.74 -5.77
N TYR A 122 -1.05 -6.67 -5.27
CA TYR A 122 -0.59 -5.51 -4.52
C TYR A 122 -0.76 -4.21 -5.32
N HIS A 123 -0.27 -4.17 -6.56
CA HIS A 123 -0.40 -2.99 -7.40
C HIS A 123 -1.84 -2.63 -7.74
N LEU A 124 -2.72 -3.63 -7.98
CA LEU A 124 -4.14 -3.37 -8.20
C LEU A 124 -4.83 -2.76 -6.96
N LEU A 125 -4.51 -3.24 -5.75
CA LEU A 125 -5.08 -2.73 -4.51
C LEU A 125 -4.36 -1.47 -4.01
N ALA A 126 -3.17 -1.19 -4.49
CA ALA A 126 -2.47 0.07 -4.24
C ALA A 126 -2.96 1.22 -5.12
N ASP A 127 -3.77 0.95 -6.16
CA ASP A 127 -4.27 1.96 -7.08
C ASP A 127 -5.30 2.91 -6.42
N ASP A 128 -5.35 4.15 -6.91
CA ASP A 128 -6.28 5.17 -6.42
C ASP A 128 -7.74 4.82 -6.70
N CYS A 129 -8.01 4.06 -7.77
CA CYS A 129 -9.35 3.58 -8.09
C CYS A 129 -9.88 2.65 -6.99
N PHE A 130 -9.04 1.75 -6.46
CA PHE A 130 -9.42 0.88 -5.35
C PHE A 130 -9.73 1.67 -4.08
N PHE A 131 -8.87 2.59 -3.66
CA PHE A 131 -9.11 3.40 -2.46
C PHE A 131 -10.30 4.34 -2.62
N SER A 132 -10.54 4.85 -3.82
CA SER A 132 -11.74 5.64 -4.12
C SER A 132 -13.01 4.79 -4.01
N TYR A 133 -12.98 3.57 -4.53
CA TYR A 133 -14.06 2.62 -4.39
C TYR A 133 -14.32 2.25 -2.92
N ASP A 134 -13.27 1.96 -2.15
CA ASP A 134 -13.38 1.65 -0.71
C ASP A 134 -13.99 2.82 0.07
N MET A 135 -13.55 4.05 -0.22
CA MET A 135 -14.11 5.27 0.40
C MET A 135 -15.58 5.49 0.07
N GLN A 136 -16.04 5.18 -1.16
CA GLN A 136 -17.46 5.29 -1.52
C GLN A 136 -18.37 4.37 -0.70
N HIS A 137 -17.83 3.24 -0.22
CA HIS A 137 -18.56 2.24 0.57
C HIS A 137 -18.22 2.29 2.06
N ALA A 138 -17.30 3.17 2.47
CA ALA A 138 -16.88 3.29 3.86
C ALA A 138 -18.01 3.82 4.76
N LYS A 139 -18.02 3.36 6.01
CA LYS A 139 -19.00 3.77 7.03
C LYS A 139 -18.32 4.58 8.13
N GLY A 140 -19.03 5.58 8.64
CA GLY A 140 -18.58 6.44 9.73
C GLY A 140 -18.02 7.79 9.25
N ALA A 141 -18.49 8.89 9.83
CA ALA A 141 -18.14 10.24 9.40
C ALA A 141 -16.75 10.69 9.86
N LYS A 142 -16.42 10.49 11.15
CA LYS A 142 -15.16 10.99 11.74
C LYS A 142 -13.97 10.03 11.52
N MET A 143 -14.24 8.73 11.53
CA MET A 143 -13.26 7.67 11.33
C MET A 143 -13.84 6.63 10.37
N PRO A 144 -13.90 6.91 9.07
CA PRO A 144 -14.48 5.99 8.11
C PRO A 144 -13.73 4.66 8.13
N ARG A 145 -14.48 3.57 8.08
CA ARG A 145 -13.98 2.20 7.96
C ARG A 145 -14.48 1.60 6.66
N GLY A 146 -13.59 0.97 5.93
CA GLY A 146 -13.91 0.25 4.70
C GLY A 146 -14.95 -0.84 4.96
N ASN A 147 -15.79 -1.09 3.99
CA ASN A 147 -16.78 -2.15 4.04
C ASN A 147 -16.17 -3.45 3.51
N LYS A 148 -15.88 -4.40 4.41
CA LYS A 148 -15.22 -5.67 4.09
C LYS A 148 -15.91 -6.48 2.99
N GLU A 149 -17.24 -6.49 2.96
CA GLU A 149 -18.00 -7.21 1.94
C GLU A 149 -17.85 -6.51 0.58
N LYS A 150 -17.95 -5.17 0.56
CA LYS A 150 -17.78 -4.39 -0.67
C LYS A 150 -16.36 -4.45 -1.23
N ILE A 151 -15.37 -4.51 -0.37
CA ILE A 151 -13.98 -4.70 -0.80
C ILE A 151 -13.82 -6.02 -1.59
N LEU A 152 -14.48 -7.11 -1.15
CA LEU A 152 -14.48 -8.38 -1.88
C LEU A 152 -15.26 -8.33 -3.19
N ASP A 153 -16.23 -7.42 -3.35
CA ASP A 153 -16.96 -7.17 -4.59
C ASP A 153 -16.14 -6.37 -5.63
N TYR A 154 -14.98 -5.85 -5.25
CA TYR A 154 -14.15 -5.06 -6.16
C TYR A 154 -13.66 -5.90 -7.34
N VAL A 155 -13.93 -5.42 -8.56
CA VAL A 155 -13.65 -6.16 -9.80
C VAL A 155 -12.23 -5.88 -10.28
N LEU A 156 -11.48 -6.94 -10.55
CA LEU A 156 -10.07 -6.93 -10.92
C LEU A 156 -9.89 -7.47 -12.35
N PRO A 157 -9.03 -6.84 -13.18
CA PRO A 157 -8.58 -7.42 -14.43
C PRO A 157 -7.52 -8.51 -14.15
N ILE A 158 -7.70 -9.68 -14.72
CA ILE A 158 -6.79 -10.83 -14.59
C ILE A 158 -6.21 -11.18 -15.96
N PRO A 159 -5.13 -10.53 -16.40
CA PRO A 159 -4.42 -10.89 -17.60
C PRO A 159 -3.58 -12.16 -17.35
N PRO A 160 -3.04 -12.81 -18.40
CA PRO A 160 -2.14 -13.95 -18.26
C PRO A 160 -0.95 -13.67 -17.34
N LEU A 161 -0.45 -14.69 -16.63
CA LEU A 161 0.61 -14.55 -15.64
C LEU A 161 1.88 -13.86 -16.19
N ARG A 162 2.24 -14.12 -17.47
CA ARG A 162 3.37 -13.45 -18.12
C ARG A 162 3.19 -11.92 -18.20
N VAL A 163 1.96 -11.49 -18.45
CA VAL A 163 1.60 -10.07 -18.52
C VAL A 163 1.62 -9.43 -17.12
N GLN A 164 1.05 -10.14 -16.12
CA GLN A 164 1.14 -9.71 -14.72
C GLN A 164 2.59 -9.50 -14.30
N ALA A 165 3.46 -10.48 -14.55
CA ALA A 165 4.88 -10.40 -14.20
C ALA A 165 5.56 -9.18 -14.84
N ARG A 166 5.25 -8.88 -16.11
CA ARG A 166 5.83 -7.73 -16.81
C ARG A 166 5.31 -6.40 -16.26
N ILE A 167 4.02 -6.33 -15.91
CA ILE A 167 3.44 -5.14 -15.27
C ILE A 167 4.10 -4.91 -13.91
N VAL A 168 4.24 -5.95 -13.09
CA VAL A 168 4.89 -5.87 -11.78
C VAL A 168 6.33 -5.39 -11.91
N GLU A 169 7.12 -5.97 -12.82
CA GLU A 169 8.51 -5.55 -13.06
C GLU A 169 8.62 -4.05 -13.36
N ILE A 170 7.71 -3.53 -14.17
CA ILE A 170 7.71 -2.11 -14.54
C ILE A 170 7.32 -1.24 -13.34
N LEU A 171 6.23 -1.60 -12.65
CA LEU A 171 5.73 -0.80 -11.52
C LEU A 171 6.68 -0.83 -10.32
N ASP A 172 7.29 -1.97 -10.04
CA ASP A 172 8.31 -2.09 -8.97
C ASP A 172 9.53 -1.19 -9.27
N LYS A 173 9.96 -1.13 -10.55
CA LYS A 173 11.04 -0.20 -10.94
C LYS A 173 10.66 1.27 -10.75
N PHE A 174 9.44 1.66 -11.09
CA PHE A 174 8.98 3.03 -10.84
C PHE A 174 8.93 3.35 -9.35
N THR A 175 8.40 2.43 -8.52
CA THR A 175 8.37 2.61 -7.07
C THR A 175 9.78 2.73 -6.48
N GLN A 176 10.74 1.94 -6.98
CA GLN A 176 12.13 2.04 -6.55
C GLN A 176 12.75 3.39 -6.92
N LEU A 177 12.56 3.83 -8.18
CA LEU A 177 13.09 5.11 -8.65
C LEU A 177 12.48 6.30 -7.90
N GLU A 178 11.18 6.23 -7.59
CA GLU A 178 10.48 7.23 -6.77
C GLU A 178 11.10 7.34 -5.38
N ALA A 179 11.33 6.21 -4.71
CA ALA A 179 11.95 6.18 -3.38
C ALA A 179 13.41 6.69 -3.39
N GLU A 180 14.19 6.36 -4.43
CA GLU A 180 15.55 6.88 -4.61
C GLU A 180 15.54 8.40 -4.79
N LEU A 181 14.64 8.93 -5.62
CA LEU A 181 14.49 10.36 -5.88
C LEU A 181 14.03 11.12 -4.62
N GLU A 182 13.07 10.60 -3.86
CA GLU A 182 12.64 11.20 -2.60
C GLU A 182 13.81 11.33 -1.62
N LYS A 183 14.61 10.29 -1.48
CA LYS A 183 15.80 10.31 -0.62
C LYS A 183 16.84 11.34 -1.05
N GLU A 184 17.10 11.48 -2.36
CA GLU A 184 18.00 12.50 -2.89
C GLU A 184 17.49 13.91 -2.64
N LEU A 185 16.17 14.13 -2.84
CA LEU A 185 15.53 15.43 -2.60
C LEU A 185 15.55 15.81 -1.11
N GLU A 186 15.32 14.87 -0.20
CA GLU A 186 15.44 15.12 1.24
C GLU A 186 16.87 15.52 1.63
N ALA A 187 17.87 14.82 1.11
CA ALA A 187 19.27 15.15 1.37
C ALA A 187 19.66 16.56 0.84
N GLU A 188 19.22 16.90 -0.38
CA GLU A 188 19.43 18.22 -0.96
C GLU A 188 18.71 19.31 -0.14
N LEU A 189 17.47 19.08 0.28
CA LEU A 189 16.71 20.00 1.13
C LEU A 189 17.45 20.29 2.44
N GLU A 190 17.98 19.26 3.10
CA GLU A 190 18.76 19.44 4.33
C GLU A 190 20.07 20.20 4.09
N ALA A 191 20.75 19.95 2.98
CA ALA A 191 21.94 20.70 2.59
C ALA A 191 21.61 22.20 2.37
N ARG A 192 20.51 22.51 1.68
CA ARG A 192 20.05 23.88 1.45
C ARG A 192 19.63 24.59 2.73
N LYS A 193 18.95 23.90 3.66
CA LYS A 193 18.63 24.47 4.97
C LYS A 193 19.89 24.87 5.75
N LYS A 194 20.92 24.01 5.76
CA LYS A 194 22.21 24.30 6.41
C LYS A 194 22.92 25.50 5.73
N GLN A 195 22.93 25.53 4.41
CA GLN A 195 23.49 26.62 3.63
C GLN A 195 22.78 27.95 3.95
N TYR A 196 21.45 27.93 3.96
CA TYR A 196 20.65 29.11 4.32
C TYR A 196 20.96 29.61 5.74
N ALA A 197 20.99 28.69 6.72
CA ALA A 197 21.31 29.05 8.11
C ALA A 197 22.70 29.70 8.20
N TYR A 198 23.70 29.11 7.55
CA TYR A 198 25.04 29.65 7.53
C TYR A 198 25.11 31.10 6.96
N TYR A 199 24.52 31.32 5.78
CA TYR A 199 24.55 32.66 5.18
C TYR A 199 23.70 33.67 5.98
N ARG A 200 22.57 33.25 6.50
CA ARG A 200 21.74 34.09 7.37
C ARG A 200 22.56 34.58 8.58
N ASP A 201 23.23 33.67 9.25
CA ASP A 201 23.98 33.98 10.46
C ASP A 201 25.20 34.87 10.12
N GLN A 202 25.86 34.65 9.01
CA GLN A 202 26.94 35.53 8.53
C GLN A 202 26.43 36.94 8.18
N LEU A 203 25.33 37.04 7.43
CA LEU A 203 24.77 38.33 6.99
C LEU A 203 24.17 39.16 8.14
N LEU A 204 23.70 38.51 9.20
CA LEU A 204 23.10 39.19 10.34
C LEU A 204 24.08 39.46 11.50
N ASN A 205 25.28 38.88 11.42
CA ASN A 205 26.24 38.96 12.53
C ASN A 205 26.75 40.38 12.79
N PHE A 206 26.78 41.26 11.75
CA PHE A 206 27.17 42.68 11.92
C PHE A 206 26.16 43.45 12.83
N LEU A 207 24.96 42.96 12.99
CA LEU A 207 23.95 43.56 13.87
C LEU A 207 24.24 43.30 15.35
N GLN A 208 25.17 42.39 15.67
CA GLN A 208 25.50 42.01 17.07
C GLN A 208 26.72 42.77 17.60
N CYS A 209 27.39 43.57 16.79
CA CYS A 209 28.44 44.50 17.25
C CYS A 209 27.89 45.92 17.26
N PRO A 210 27.32 46.41 18.37
CA PRO A 210 27.03 47.83 18.52
C PRO A 210 28.36 48.61 18.56
N PRO A 211 28.39 49.85 18.06
CA PRO A 211 29.59 50.68 18.06
C PRO A 211 30.06 51.02 19.47
#